data_75e71d2eef8140a0c92e857377f9b0c5
#
_entry.id   75e71d2eef8140a0c92e857377f9b0c5
#
_cell.length_a   1.000
_cell.length_b   1.000
_cell.length_c   1.000
_cell.angle_alpha   90.00
_cell.angle_beta   90.00
_cell.angle_gamma   90.00
#
_symmetry.space_group_name_H-M   'P 1'
#
loop_
_entity.id
_entity.type
_entity.pdbx_description
1 polymer ?
#
loop_
_entity_poly.entity_id
_entity_poly.type
_entity_poly.pdbx_seq_one_letter_code
_entity_poly.pdbx_strand_id
1 'polypeptide(L)'
;MFKHKDAAPTDPIIFETILSEKPGGGLVKNQEFDLKPGLAMGQDANGLYIPIKGYRLITEVKDSDTTIKIAKGSGVQKGDVIAHGKKGVACTKVDSTTSEDYDIVTVTMGVAIAQDTVLYQAASAADGSTAEAAPIHKPEYILGNFMGNLGKANEGDFEARLIRAASLRKETAPVAQEVVDLMKGITLD
;
A
#
# COMPACT_ATOMS: atom_id res chain seq x y z
N MET A 1 -37.46 20.14 12.65
CA MET A 1 -36.40 20.52 11.68
C MET A 1 -35.14 19.79 12.04
N PHE A 2 -34.82 18.70 11.36
CA PHE A 2 -33.61 17.93 11.62
C PHE A 2 -32.42 18.70 11.05
N LYS A 3 -31.51 19.17 11.92
CA LYS A 3 -30.23 19.71 11.48
C LYS A 3 -29.39 18.53 10.98
N HIS A 4 -29.12 18.46 9.69
CA HIS A 4 -28.02 17.66 9.17
C HIS A 4 -26.74 18.18 9.85
N LYS A 5 -26.10 17.36 10.67
CA LYS A 5 -24.69 17.55 10.98
C LYS A 5 -23.96 17.32 9.65
N ASP A 6 -23.16 18.29 9.24
CA ASP A 6 -22.22 18.09 8.16
C ASP A 6 -21.44 16.80 8.46
N ALA A 7 -21.53 15.83 7.55
CA ALA A 7 -20.78 14.59 7.69
C ALA A 7 -19.29 14.97 7.83
N ALA A 8 -18.63 14.40 8.81
CA ALA A 8 -17.18 14.43 8.86
C ALA A 8 -16.63 14.04 7.48
N PRO A 9 -15.47 14.56 7.04
CA PRO A 9 -14.89 14.18 5.77
C PRO A 9 -14.92 12.65 5.69
N THR A 10 -15.73 12.14 4.76
CA THR A 10 -15.90 10.70 4.58
C THR A 10 -14.56 10.13 4.16
N ASP A 11 -14.13 9.07 4.85
CA ASP A 11 -12.97 8.30 4.42
C ASP A 11 -13.09 8.00 2.93
N PRO A 12 -12.02 8.08 2.17
CA PRO A 12 -12.06 7.85 0.73
C PRO A 12 -12.65 6.47 0.43
N ILE A 13 -13.56 6.40 -0.52
CA ILE A 13 -14.11 5.12 -0.99
C ILE A 13 -12.98 4.34 -1.64
N ILE A 14 -12.69 3.17 -1.12
CA ILE A 14 -11.63 2.27 -1.64
C ILE A 14 -12.26 1.14 -2.45
N PHE A 15 -13.35 0.56 -1.93
CA PHE A 15 -14.05 -0.55 -2.57
C PHE A 15 -15.25 -0.04 -3.37
N GLU A 16 -15.26 -0.25 -4.70
CA GLU A 16 -16.44 -0.05 -5.53
C GLU A 16 -17.43 -1.21 -5.34
N THR A 17 -16.91 -2.43 -5.34
CA THR A 17 -17.71 -3.65 -5.14
C THR A 17 -16.88 -4.70 -4.43
N ILE A 18 -17.47 -5.38 -3.45
CA ILE A 18 -16.89 -6.57 -2.80
C ILE A 18 -17.69 -7.78 -3.22
N LEU A 19 -17.06 -8.75 -3.86
CA LEU A 19 -17.70 -9.97 -4.38
C LEU A 19 -17.49 -11.17 -3.46
N SER A 20 -16.33 -11.30 -2.83
CA SER A 20 -16.07 -12.40 -1.89
C SER A 20 -14.99 -12.05 -0.87
N GLU A 21 -15.10 -12.71 0.28
CA GLU A 21 -14.21 -12.56 1.42
C GLU A 21 -13.68 -13.92 1.88
N LYS A 22 -12.60 -13.90 2.65
CA LYS A 22 -12.15 -15.08 3.39
C LYS A 22 -13.12 -15.35 4.54
N PRO A 23 -13.76 -16.54 4.61
CA PRO A 23 -14.61 -16.89 5.74
C PRO A 23 -13.85 -16.79 7.07
N GLY A 24 -14.45 -16.10 8.04
CA GLY A 24 -13.83 -15.87 9.35
C GLY A 24 -12.71 -14.83 9.37
N GLY A 25 -12.42 -14.14 8.26
CA GLY A 25 -11.35 -13.14 8.21
C GLY A 25 -9.95 -13.73 8.42
N GLY A 26 -9.07 -12.97 9.05
CA GLY A 26 -7.72 -13.41 9.40
C GLY A 26 -7.05 -12.53 10.44
N LEU A 27 -6.09 -13.12 11.15
CA LEU A 27 -5.27 -12.38 12.11
C LEU A 27 -4.19 -11.59 11.38
N VAL A 28 -4.25 -10.28 11.52
CA VAL A 28 -3.33 -9.32 10.90
C VAL A 28 -2.28 -8.91 11.91
N LYS A 29 -1.02 -9.03 11.51
CA LYS A 29 0.11 -8.59 12.31
C LYS A 29 0.17 -7.07 12.33
N ASN A 30 0.20 -6.51 13.54
CA ASN A 30 0.34 -5.07 13.71
C ASN A 30 1.67 -4.55 13.15
N GLN A 31 1.68 -3.30 12.75
CA GLN A 31 2.82 -2.62 12.12
C GLN A 31 3.21 -1.37 12.92
N GLU A 32 4.36 -0.80 12.61
CA GLU A 32 4.82 0.48 13.18
C GLU A 32 4.15 1.70 12.53
N PHE A 33 3.19 1.48 11.64
CA PHE A 33 2.40 2.51 10.97
C PHE A 33 0.93 2.10 10.93
N ASP A 34 0.04 3.09 10.80
CA ASP A 34 -1.40 2.88 10.73
C ASP A 34 -1.78 2.10 9.46
N LEU A 35 -2.38 0.94 9.64
CA LEU A 35 -2.91 0.15 8.53
C LEU A 35 -4.17 0.80 7.97
N LYS A 36 -4.30 0.75 6.65
CA LYS A 36 -5.47 1.28 5.94
C LYS A 36 -6.16 0.17 5.14
N PRO A 37 -7.51 0.19 5.04
CA PRO A 37 -8.21 -0.67 4.11
C PRO A 37 -7.66 -0.54 2.70
N GLY A 38 -7.74 -1.59 1.90
CA GLY A 38 -7.25 -1.59 0.51
C GLY A 38 -5.78 -2.03 0.34
N LEU A 39 -5.02 -2.20 1.42
CA LEU A 39 -3.67 -2.76 1.34
C LEU A 39 -3.71 -4.24 0.91
N ALA A 40 -2.81 -4.61 0.01
CA ALA A 40 -2.60 -6.02 -0.30
C ALA A 40 -1.92 -6.73 0.88
N MET A 41 -2.36 -7.95 1.16
CA MET A 41 -1.92 -8.76 2.30
C MET A 41 -1.31 -10.07 1.80
N GLY A 42 -0.15 -10.41 2.33
CA GLY A 42 0.44 -11.75 2.21
C GLY A 42 0.53 -12.41 3.58
N GLN A 43 1.04 -13.64 3.65
CA GLN A 43 1.28 -14.32 4.92
C GLN A 43 2.77 -14.35 5.25
N ASP A 44 3.09 -14.24 6.53
CA ASP A 44 4.41 -14.53 7.06
C ASP A 44 4.58 -16.05 7.34
N ALA A 45 5.76 -16.44 7.79
CA ALA A 45 6.07 -17.84 8.10
C ALA A 45 5.19 -18.43 9.24
N ASN A 46 4.56 -17.59 10.05
CA ASN A 46 3.71 -18.00 11.16
C ASN A 46 2.22 -18.01 10.76
N GLY A 47 1.90 -17.69 9.50
CA GLY A 47 0.53 -17.63 9.00
C GLY A 47 -0.22 -16.34 9.35
N LEU A 48 0.44 -15.33 9.92
CA LEU A 48 -0.13 -14.01 10.15
C LEU A 48 -0.15 -13.22 8.83
N TYR A 49 -1.23 -12.48 8.63
CA TYR A 49 -1.32 -11.59 7.48
C TYR A 49 -0.55 -10.30 7.72
N ILE A 50 0.32 -9.95 6.78
CA ILE A 50 1.14 -8.74 6.80
C ILE A 50 0.94 -7.93 5.52
N PRO A 51 0.97 -6.59 5.60
CA PRO A 51 0.74 -5.74 4.44
C PRO A 51 1.93 -5.76 3.48
N ILE A 52 1.62 -5.66 2.20
CA ILE A 52 2.55 -5.21 1.16
C ILE A 52 2.31 -3.71 1.04
N LYS A 53 3.27 -2.91 1.47
CA LYS A 53 3.13 -1.44 1.48
C LYS A 53 2.94 -0.91 0.05
N GLY A 54 2.00 0.00 -0.10
CA GLY A 54 1.78 0.78 -1.32
C GLY A 54 2.22 2.22 -1.12
N TYR A 55 2.99 2.76 -2.04
CA TYR A 55 3.62 4.06 -1.97
C TYR A 55 3.08 4.97 -3.08
N ARG A 56 2.01 5.72 -2.80
CA ARG A 56 1.41 6.64 -3.78
C ARG A 56 2.30 7.86 -4.00
N LEU A 57 2.62 8.14 -5.24
CA LEU A 57 3.38 9.34 -5.63
C LEU A 57 2.50 10.59 -5.59
N ILE A 58 3.00 11.66 -4.98
CA ILE A 58 2.35 12.97 -4.94
C ILE A 58 2.71 13.81 -6.16
N THR A 59 3.87 13.56 -6.75
CA THR A 59 4.34 14.24 -7.96
C THR A 59 4.88 13.21 -8.95
N GLU A 60 4.92 13.57 -10.23
CA GLU A 60 5.66 12.80 -11.22
C GLU A 60 7.13 12.62 -10.82
N VAL A 61 7.72 11.52 -11.24
CA VAL A 61 9.15 11.20 -11.05
C VAL A 61 9.80 11.15 -12.42
N LYS A 62 10.92 11.86 -12.57
CA LYS A 62 11.76 11.79 -13.76
C LYS A 62 12.84 10.72 -13.59
N ASP A 63 13.39 10.24 -14.68
CA ASP A 63 14.45 9.23 -14.69
C ASP A 63 15.71 9.67 -13.93
N SER A 64 16.01 10.97 -13.93
CA SER A 64 17.16 11.59 -13.23
C SER A 64 16.92 11.95 -11.77
N ASP A 65 15.68 11.83 -11.27
CA ASP A 65 15.34 12.24 -9.90
C ASP A 65 16.00 11.29 -8.90
N THR A 66 16.59 11.91 -7.86
CA THR A 66 17.21 11.18 -6.73
C THR A 66 16.33 11.13 -5.49
N THR A 67 15.20 11.82 -5.53
CA THR A 67 14.19 11.85 -4.46
C THR A 67 12.80 11.79 -5.05
N ILE A 68 11.89 11.13 -4.33
CA ILE A 68 10.47 11.05 -4.68
C ILE A 68 9.61 11.51 -3.50
N LYS A 69 8.40 11.97 -3.78
CA LYS A 69 7.42 12.38 -2.76
C LYS A 69 6.32 11.33 -2.68
N ILE A 70 6.19 10.71 -1.52
CA ILE A 70 5.21 9.64 -1.25
C ILE A 70 4.16 10.16 -0.27
N ALA A 71 2.89 9.87 -0.51
CA ALA A 71 1.79 10.25 0.37
C ALA A 71 2.04 9.79 1.81
N LYS A 72 1.70 10.66 2.77
CA LYS A 72 1.86 10.41 4.21
C LYS A 72 1.11 9.16 4.67
N GLY A 73 1.68 8.50 5.67
CA GLY A 73 1.08 7.31 6.29
C GLY A 73 1.18 6.04 5.43
N SER A 74 2.09 6.00 4.47
CA SER A 74 2.41 4.80 3.68
C SER A 74 3.27 3.77 4.45
N GLY A 75 3.82 4.16 5.60
CA GLY A 75 4.72 3.33 6.39
C GLY A 75 6.10 3.12 5.75
N VAL A 76 6.51 4.00 4.81
CA VAL A 76 7.83 3.92 4.18
C VAL A 76 8.94 4.11 5.21
N GLN A 77 9.96 3.25 5.15
CA GLN A 77 11.11 3.27 6.06
C GLN A 77 12.43 3.18 5.27
N LYS A 78 13.51 3.69 5.88
CA LYS A 78 14.86 3.49 5.34
C LYS A 78 15.14 1.99 5.21
N GLY A 79 15.60 1.59 4.04
CA GLY A 79 15.88 0.20 3.70
C GLY A 79 14.75 -0.51 2.97
N ASP A 80 13.51 0.04 2.96
CA ASP A 80 12.46 -0.50 2.11
C ASP A 80 12.90 -0.50 0.64
N VAL A 81 12.63 -1.56 -0.06
CA VAL A 81 12.81 -1.62 -1.51
C VAL A 81 11.53 -1.17 -2.17
N ILE A 82 11.60 -0.04 -2.86
CA ILE A 82 10.49 0.57 -3.58
C ILE A 82 10.55 0.14 -5.03
N ALA A 83 9.48 -0.44 -5.53
CA ALA A 83 9.45 -0.98 -6.89
C ALA A 83 8.33 -0.41 -7.74
N HIS A 84 8.61 -0.30 -9.04
CA HIS A 84 7.68 0.03 -10.12
C HIS A 84 7.98 -0.88 -11.32
N GLY A 85 6.94 -1.52 -11.86
CA GLY A 85 7.11 -2.55 -12.86
C GLY A 85 8.01 -3.67 -12.33
N LYS A 86 9.08 -3.95 -13.05
CA LYS A 86 10.08 -4.98 -12.69
C LYS A 86 11.30 -4.44 -11.97
N LYS A 87 11.40 -3.12 -11.80
CA LYS A 87 12.55 -2.46 -11.17
C LYS A 87 12.27 -2.15 -9.71
N GLY A 88 13.21 -2.47 -8.84
CA GLY A 88 13.14 -2.18 -7.41
C GLY A 88 14.43 -1.58 -6.89
N VAL A 89 14.35 -0.49 -6.12
CA VAL A 89 15.49 0.25 -5.58
C VAL A 89 15.34 0.46 -4.08
N ALA A 90 16.39 0.20 -3.33
CA ALA A 90 16.38 0.41 -1.88
C ALA A 90 16.37 1.90 -1.53
N CYS A 91 15.48 2.29 -0.64
CA CYS A 91 15.40 3.62 -0.07
C CYS A 91 16.57 3.85 0.91
N THR A 92 17.31 4.94 0.72
CA THR A 92 18.48 5.26 1.57
C THR A 92 18.16 6.22 2.71
N LYS A 93 17.14 7.07 2.55
CA LYS A 93 16.71 8.04 3.55
C LYS A 93 15.23 8.36 3.39
N VAL A 94 14.54 8.57 4.50
CA VAL A 94 13.17 9.09 4.57
C VAL A 94 13.17 10.34 5.42
N ASP A 95 12.55 11.41 4.92
CA ASP A 95 12.29 12.64 5.66
C ASP A 95 10.77 12.81 5.78
N SER A 96 10.27 12.59 6.98
CA SER A 96 8.84 12.70 7.33
C SER A 96 8.51 13.99 8.06
N THR A 97 9.45 14.93 8.16
CA THR A 97 9.30 16.16 8.96
C THR A 97 9.06 17.41 8.11
N THR A 98 9.47 17.39 6.84
CA THR A 98 9.41 18.56 5.94
C THR A 98 7.97 18.92 5.54
N SER A 99 7.05 17.94 5.49
CA SER A 99 5.65 18.16 5.08
C SER A 99 4.69 17.32 5.91
N GLU A 100 3.47 17.80 6.09
CA GLU A 100 2.37 17.04 6.69
C GLU A 100 1.65 16.14 5.68
N ASP A 101 1.79 16.41 4.38
CA ASP A 101 1.07 15.72 3.31
C ASP A 101 1.88 14.57 2.69
N TYR A 102 3.21 14.64 2.72
CA TYR A 102 4.07 13.66 2.08
C TYR A 102 5.39 13.43 2.81
N ASP A 103 5.97 12.27 2.56
CA ASP A 103 7.35 11.93 2.93
C ASP A 103 8.28 12.13 1.74
N ILE A 104 9.48 12.70 1.98
CA ILE A 104 10.53 12.79 0.95
C ILE A 104 11.44 11.58 1.11
N VAL A 105 11.51 10.78 0.06
CA VAL A 105 12.25 9.52 0.05
C VAL A 105 13.43 9.62 -0.91
N THR A 106 14.64 9.36 -0.42
CA THR A 106 15.85 9.34 -1.25
C THR A 106 15.97 7.96 -1.90
N VAL A 107 15.68 7.93 -3.18
CA VAL A 107 15.72 6.76 -4.05
C VAL A 107 15.82 7.21 -5.49
N THR A 108 16.65 6.56 -6.31
CA THR A 108 16.78 6.86 -7.75
C THR A 108 16.13 5.76 -8.56
N MET A 109 14.90 6.01 -9.00
CA MET A 109 14.15 5.01 -9.78
C MET A 109 14.77 4.79 -11.17
N GLY A 110 15.36 5.83 -11.78
CA GLY A 110 15.98 5.77 -13.11
C GLY A 110 14.99 5.44 -14.22
N VAL A 111 13.71 5.74 -14.00
CA VAL A 111 12.60 5.64 -14.96
C VAL A 111 11.61 6.75 -14.65
N ALA A 112 10.94 7.26 -15.68
CA ALA A 112 9.88 8.24 -15.50
C ALA A 112 8.61 7.54 -15.01
N ILE A 113 7.95 8.10 -13.98
CA ILE A 113 6.73 7.56 -13.38
C ILE A 113 5.71 8.67 -13.20
N ALA A 114 4.50 8.46 -13.64
CA ALA A 114 3.44 9.46 -13.54
C ALA A 114 3.04 9.73 -12.08
N GLN A 115 2.57 10.94 -11.81
CA GLN A 115 1.90 11.31 -10.56
C GLN A 115 0.75 10.33 -10.27
N ASP A 116 0.39 10.17 -8.99
CA ASP A 116 -0.67 9.30 -8.47
C ASP A 116 -0.44 7.79 -8.70
N THR A 117 0.65 7.40 -9.35
CA THR A 117 1.05 5.99 -9.42
C THR A 117 1.35 5.46 -8.03
N VAL A 118 0.86 4.26 -7.73
CA VAL A 118 1.19 3.54 -6.50
C VAL A 118 2.33 2.58 -6.79
N LEU A 119 3.47 2.78 -6.13
CA LEU A 119 4.61 1.87 -6.13
C LEU A 119 4.39 0.81 -5.05
N TYR A 120 5.14 -0.29 -5.08
CA TYR A 120 4.99 -1.36 -4.09
C TYR A 120 6.29 -1.71 -3.37
N GLN A 121 6.15 -2.31 -2.18
CA GLN A 121 7.27 -2.85 -1.43
C GLN A 121 7.72 -4.18 -2.03
N ALA A 122 8.98 -4.23 -2.48
CA ALA A 122 9.58 -5.43 -3.04
C ALA A 122 10.47 -6.16 -2.02
N ALA A 123 10.68 -7.45 -2.26
CA ALA A 123 11.53 -8.30 -1.42
C ALA A 123 13.02 -7.97 -1.53
N SER A 124 13.46 -7.57 -2.72
CA SER A 124 14.87 -7.26 -3.02
C SER A 124 14.98 -6.24 -4.14
N ALA A 125 16.09 -5.50 -4.15
CA ALA A 125 16.42 -4.61 -5.25
C ALA A 125 16.65 -5.42 -6.55
N ALA A 126 16.20 -4.85 -7.67
CA ALA A 126 16.29 -5.46 -9.00
C ALA A 126 16.42 -4.39 -10.08
N ASP A 127 17.17 -4.67 -11.11
CA ASP A 127 17.38 -3.74 -12.23
C ASP A 127 16.23 -3.73 -13.25
N GLY A 128 15.35 -4.74 -13.18
CA GLY A 128 14.21 -4.90 -14.08
C GLY A 128 14.53 -5.59 -15.40
N SER A 129 15.79 -5.98 -15.61
CA SER A 129 16.27 -6.63 -16.85
C SER A 129 16.91 -7.99 -16.55
N THR A 130 17.93 -8.03 -15.72
CA THR A 130 18.61 -9.27 -15.30
C THR A 130 17.88 -9.93 -14.13
N ALA A 131 17.35 -9.10 -13.21
CA ALA A 131 16.50 -9.52 -12.10
C ALA A 131 15.23 -8.70 -12.08
N GLU A 132 14.11 -9.33 -11.75
CA GLU A 132 12.80 -8.69 -11.65
C GLU A 132 12.43 -8.47 -10.16
N ALA A 133 11.94 -7.29 -9.83
CA ALA A 133 11.38 -7.02 -8.53
C ALA A 133 10.07 -7.80 -8.33
N ALA A 134 9.91 -8.41 -7.18
CA ALA A 134 8.69 -9.07 -6.76
C ALA A 134 8.22 -8.50 -5.43
N PRO A 135 6.91 -8.47 -5.15
CA PRO A 135 6.39 -8.05 -3.86
C PRO A 135 7.06 -8.81 -2.71
N ILE A 136 7.21 -8.14 -1.55
CA ILE A 136 7.89 -8.70 -0.38
C ILE A 136 7.23 -9.99 0.13
N HIS A 137 5.94 -10.14 -0.13
CA HIS A 137 5.16 -11.35 0.14
C HIS A 137 4.28 -11.66 -1.06
N LYS A 138 3.90 -12.92 -1.22
CA LYS A 138 2.89 -13.30 -2.20
C LYS A 138 1.56 -12.67 -1.83
N PRO A 139 0.97 -11.80 -2.68
CA PRO A 139 -0.31 -11.19 -2.38
C PRO A 139 -1.44 -12.21 -2.46
N GLU A 140 -2.31 -12.26 -1.45
CA GLU A 140 -3.41 -13.24 -1.38
C GLU A 140 -4.77 -12.58 -1.18
N TYR A 141 -4.83 -11.50 -0.41
CA TYR A 141 -6.05 -10.80 -0.05
C TYR A 141 -5.85 -9.28 -0.04
N ILE A 142 -6.95 -8.56 -0.05
CA ILE A 142 -6.98 -7.12 0.25
C ILE A 142 -7.53 -6.93 1.66
N LEU A 143 -6.89 -6.08 2.44
CA LEU A 143 -7.37 -5.71 3.77
C LEU A 143 -8.70 -4.97 3.66
N GLY A 144 -9.74 -5.54 4.24
CA GLY A 144 -11.08 -4.95 4.28
C GLY A 144 -11.19 -3.86 5.34
N ASN A 145 -12.39 -3.27 5.42
CA ASN A 145 -12.68 -2.32 6.48
C ASN A 145 -12.68 -3.01 7.84
N PHE A 146 -12.22 -2.32 8.86
CA PHE A 146 -12.25 -2.75 10.25
C PHE A 146 -12.78 -1.63 11.14
N MET A 147 -13.25 -1.97 12.33
CA MET A 147 -13.93 -1.03 13.23
C MET A 147 -12.99 -0.51 14.32
N GLY A 148 -13.26 0.71 14.77
CA GLY A 148 -12.58 1.33 15.90
C GLY A 148 -11.13 1.72 15.60
N ASN A 149 -10.28 1.62 16.62
CA ASN A 149 -8.85 1.94 16.54
C ASN A 149 -7.98 0.75 16.07
N LEU A 150 -8.60 -0.34 15.60
CA LEU A 150 -7.85 -1.48 15.08
C LEU A 150 -6.93 -1.04 13.92
N GLY A 151 -5.77 -1.66 13.84
CA GLY A 151 -4.77 -1.32 12.80
C GLY A 151 -3.95 -0.07 13.07
N LYS A 152 -4.11 0.57 14.23
CA LYS A 152 -3.23 1.65 14.68
C LYS A 152 -1.83 1.13 14.97
N ALA A 153 -0.84 1.98 14.71
CA ALA A 153 0.57 1.63 14.91
C ALA A 153 0.83 1.15 16.35
N ASN A 154 1.51 -0.01 16.46
CA ASN A 154 1.95 -0.59 17.74
C ASN A 154 0.84 -0.95 18.75
N GLU A 155 -0.42 -1.12 18.31
CA GLU A 155 -1.54 -1.49 19.20
C GLU A 155 -1.77 -3.01 19.33
N GLY A 156 -0.98 -3.84 18.67
CA GLY A 156 -1.07 -5.30 18.70
C GLY A 156 -1.79 -5.91 17.49
N ASP A 157 -1.64 -7.22 17.35
CA ASP A 157 -2.27 -7.98 16.27
C ASP A 157 -3.80 -7.97 16.41
N PHE A 158 -4.51 -7.96 15.29
CA PHE A 158 -5.97 -7.86 15.29
C PHE A 158 -6.62 -8.69 14.18
N GLU A 159 -7.88 -9.08 14.40
CA GLU A 159 -8.68 -9.75 13.38
C GLU A 159 -9.27 -8.73 12.40
N ALA A 160 -9.13 -9.01 11.11
CA ALA A 160 -9.67 -8.17 10.04
C ALA A 160 -10.37 -8.99 8.95
N ARG A 161 -11.27 -8.31 8.23
CA ARG A 161 -11.84 -8.83 7.00
C ARG A 161 -10.76 -8.88 5.92
N LEU A 162 -10.69 -10.00 5.23
CA LEU A 162 -9.77 -10.22 4.12
C LEU A 162 -10.57 -10.47 2.85
N ILE A 163 -10.44 -9.57 1.89
CA ILE A 163 -11.22 -9.56 0.66
C ILE A 163 -10.48 -10.37 -0.39
N ARG A 164 -11.17 -11.33 -0.98
CA ARG A 164 -10.64 -12.22 -2.02
C ARG A 164 -10.95 -11.77 -3.42
N ALA A 165 -12.13 -11.17 -3.62
CA ALA A 165 -12.55 -10.64 -4.92
C ALA A 165 -13.29 -9.33 -4.73
N ALA A 166 -12.84 -8.29 -5.42
CA ALA A 166 -13.37 -6.93 -5.35
C ALA A 166 -12.90 -6.09 -6.54
N SER A 167 -13.65 -5.03 -6.82
CA SER A 167 -13.22 -3.89 -7.62
C SER A 167 -12.81 -2.77 -6.66
N LEU A 168 -11.62 -2.25 -6.84
CA LEU A 168 -11.04 -1.18 -6.04
C LEU A 168 -10.96 0.10 -6.89
N ARG A 169 -11.19 1.23 -6.24
CA ARG A 169 -11.03 2.54 -6.88
C ARG A 169 -9.55 2.90 -7.00
N LYS A 170 -9.07 3.05 -8.22
CA LYS A 170 -7.66 3.31 -8.53
C LYS A 170 -7.12 4.57 -7.86
N GLU A 171 -7.93 5.63 -7.77
CA GLU A 171 -7.51 6.92 -7.21
C GLU A 171 -7.27 6.86 -5.71
N THR A 172 -7.87 5.92 -5.00
CA THR A 172 -7.84 5.88 -3.53
C THR A 172 -7.20 4.63 -2.95
N ALA A 173 -7.23 3.50 -3.66
CA ALA A 173 -6.66 2.25 -3.17
C ALA A 173 -5.14 2.34 -2.99
N PRO A 174 -4.59 1.97 -1.83
CA PRO A 174 -3.15 2.03 -1.55
C PRO A 174 -2.42 0.77 -2.05
N VAL A 175 -2.73 0.32 -3.26
CA VAL A 175 -2.17 -0.90 -3.86
C VAL A 175 -1.70 -0.64 -5.27
N ALA A 176 -0.52 -1.16 -5.63
CA ALA A 176 0.03 -1.03 -6.97
C ALA A 176 -0.65 -1.99 -7.96
N GLN A 177 -0.75 -1.58 -9.23
CA GLN A 177 -1.32 -2.40 -10.30
C GLN A 177 -0.56 -3.74 -10.42
N GLU A 178 0.76 -3.72 -10.34
CA GLU A 178 1.61 -4.90 -10.43
C GLU A 178 1.30 -5.95 -9.34
N VAL A 179 0.91 -5.49 -8.15
CA VAL A 179 0.49 -6.37 -7.06
C VAL A 179 -0.90 -6.95 -7.34
N VAL A 180 -1.81 -6.13 -7.85
CA VAL A 180 -3.17 -6.55 -8.23
C VAL A 180 -3.14 -7.58 -9.36
N ASP A 181 -2.27 -7.41 -10.33
CA ASP A 181 -2.11 -8.34 -11.47
C ASP A 181 -1.71 -9.77 -11.03
N LEU A 182 -1.12 -9.92 -9.85
CA LEU A 182 -0.81 -11.21 -9.24
C LEU A 182 -2.01 -11.84 -8.48
N MET A 183 -3.10 -11.08 -8.30
CA MET A 183 -4.25 -11.47 -7.49
C MET A 183 -5.44 -11.84 -8.39
N LYS A 184 -5.94 -13.07 -8.25
CA LYS A 184 -7.16 -13.45 -8.97
C LYS A 184 -8.39 -12.85 -8.32
N GLY A 185 -9.19 -12.11 -9.10
CA GLY A 185 -10.47 -11.56 -8.65
C GLY A 185 -10.39 -10.16 -8.03
N ILE A 186 -9.24 -9.51 -8.03
CA ILE A 186 -9.10 -8.10 -7.67
C ILE A 186 -8.87 -7.29 -8.95
N THR A 187 -9.58 -6.17 -9.09
CA THR A 187 -9.39 -5.19 -10.19
C THR A 187 -9.19 -3.79 -9.61
N LEU A 188 -8.49 -2.93 -10.36
CA LEU A 188 -8.40 -1.50 -10.13
C LEU A 188 -9.16 -0.79 -11.26
N ASP A 189 -10.25 -0.11 -10.92
CA ASP A 189 -11.14 0.62 -11.86
C ASP A 189 -11.01 2.12 -11.70
#